data_9e44c7e409bce3d7bd2a573413e41df5
#
_entry.id   9e44c7e409bce3d7bd2a573413e41df5
#
_cell.length_a   1.000
_cell.length_b   1.000
_cell.length_c   1.000
_cell.angle_alpha   90.00
_cell.angle_beta   90.00
_cell.angle_gamma   90.00
#
_symmetry.space_group_name_H-M   'P 1'
#
loop_
_entity.id
_entity.type
_entity.pdbx_description
1 polymer ?
#
loop_
_entity_poly.entity_id
_entity_poly.type
_entity_poly.pdbx_seq_one_letter_code
_entity_poly.pdbx_strand_id
1 'polypeptide(L)'
;MDASAALSELFRVSTQVVEAVVTGPGGDVEAARTSSDARAQALAGVGAEVLSRVAGMRAGEPVERVQVDLDGGSLVALTDGARTVVATTVARPTAALVAHDLRAALGRIEGGAR
;
A
#
# COMPACT_ATOMS: atom_id res chain seq x y z
N MET A 1 7.14 -6.19 -14.07
CA MET A 1 5.71 -5.95 -14.46
C MET A 1 5.30 -4.54 -14.07
N ASP A 2 4.26 -4.02 -14.67
CA ASP A 2 3.76 -2.70 -14.28
C ASP A 2 2.93 -2.79 -12.99
N ALA A 3 2.51 -1.62 -12.48
CA ALA A 3 1.79 -1.56 -11.21
C ALA A 3 0.46 -2.32 -11.25
N SER A 4 -0.26 -2.25 -12.39
CA SER A 4 -1.53 -2.95 -12.54
C SER A 4 -1.34 -4.47 -12.51
N ALA A 5 -0.33 -4.97 -13.20
CA ALA A 5 0.00 -6.40 -13.19
C ALA A 5 0.44 -6.87 -11.80
N ALA A 6 1.22 -6.04 -11.09
CA ALA A 6 1.66 -6.35 -9.73
C ALA A 6 0.47 -6.46 -8.77
N LEU A 7 -0.53 -5.57 -8.90
CA LEU A 7 -1.75 -5.66 -8.10
C LEU A 7 -2.56 -6.90 -8.45
N SER A 8 -2.67 -7.25 -9.72
CA SER A 8 -3.38 -8.47 -10.12
C SER A 8 -2.73 -9.70 -9.49
N GLU A 9 -1.41 -9.76 -9.47
CA GLU A 9 -0.69 -10.85 -8.83
C GLU A 9 -0.90 -10.86 -7.32
N LEU A 10 -0.89 -9.69 -6.68
CA LEU A 10 -1.17 -9.56 -5.25
C LEU A 10 -2.53 -10.17 -4.90
N PHE A 11 -3.57 -9.82 -5.66
CA PHE A 11 -4.92 -10.32 -5.40
C PHE A 11 -5.07 -11.80 -5.74
N ARG A 12 -4.21 -12.32 -6.59
CA ARG A 12 -4.19 -13.77 -6.88
C ARG A 12 -3.64 -14.57 -5.70
N VAL A 13 -2.63 -14.04 -5.00
CA VAL A 13 -1.93 -14.78 -3.93
C VAL A 13 -2.44 -14.45 -2.53
N SER A 14 -2.97 -13.25 -2.31
CA SER A 14 -3.43 -12.85 -0.98
C SER A 14 -4.93 -13.03 -0.83
N THR A 15 -5.33 -13.69 0.25
CA THR A 15 -6.74 -13.84 0.63
C THR A 15 -7.16 -12.80 1.66
N GLN A 16 -6.25 -11.98 2.14
CA GLN A 16 -6.50 -11.05 3.23
C GLN A 16 -6.61 -9.60 2.78
N VAL A 17 -6.10 -9.25 1.60
CA VAL A 17 -6.16 -7.89 1.06
C VAL A 17 -7.50 -7.71 0.35
N VAL A 18 -8.23 -6.66 0.73
CA VAL A 18 -9.57 -6.35 0.18
C VAL A 18 -9.48 -5.27 -0.90
N GLU A 19 -8.71 -4.22 -0.63
CA GLU A 19 -8.48 -3.14 -1.57
C GLU A 19 -7.01 -2.78 -1.58
N ALA A 20 -6.51 -2.27 -2.69
CA ALA A 20 -5.15 -1.76 -2.75
C ALA A 20 -5.00 -0.67 -3.80
N VAL A 21 -4.08 0.26 -3.55
CA VAL A 21 -3.70 1.30 -4.50
C VAL A 21 -2.19 1.43 -4.48
N VAL A 22 -1.59 1.62 -5.65
CA VAL A 22 -0.16 1.89 -5.78
C VAL A 22 0.01 3.31 -6.27
N THR A 23 0.85 4.08 -5.56
CA THR A 23 1.21 5.44 -5.97
C THR A 23 2.67 5.49 -6.37
N GLY A 24 2.98 6.35 -7.35
CA GLY A 24 4.34 6.58 -7.80
C GLY A 24 5.07 7.62 -6.95
N PRO A 25 6.30 7.98 -7.36
CA PRO A 25 7.13 8.93 -6.58
C PRO A 25 6.51 10.31 -6.37
N GLY A 26 5.65 10.73 -7.30
CA GLY A 26 4.95 12.03 -7.19
C GLY A 26 3.63 11.95 -6.44
N GLY A 27 3.25 10.77 -5.94
CA GLY A 27 1.99 10.59 -5.26
C GLY A 27 0.81 10.26 -6.17
N ASP A 28 1.04 10.18 -7.48
CA ASP A 28 -0.01 9.85 -8.45
C ASP A 28 -0.39 8.37 -8.35
N VAL A 29 -1.69 8.08 -8.47
CA VAL A 29 -2.17 6.70 -8.51
C VAL A 29 -1.73 6.06 -9.81
N GLU A 30 -0.92 5.03 -9.72
CA GLU A 30 -0.46 4.26 -10.88
C GLU A 30 -1.35 3.05 -11.17
N ALA A 31 -1.93 2.47 -10.14
CA ALA A 31 -2.86 1.35 -10.27
C ALA A 31 -3.72 1.26 -9.02
N ALA A 32 -4.91 0.71 -9.17
CA ALA A 32 -5.84 0.56 -8.06
C ALA A 32 -6.73 -0.65 -8.25
N ARG A 33 -7.08 -1.26 -7.14
CA ARG A 33 -8.08 -2.32 -7.05
C ARG A 33 -9.06 -1.90 -5.97
N THR A 34 -10.00 -1.03 -6.32
CA THR A 34 -10.98 -0.42 -5.42
C THR A 34 -12.34 -0.35 -6.13
N SER A 35 -13.37 0.05 -5.38
CA SER A 35 -14.73 0.15 -5.92
C SER A 35 -14.92 1.31 -6.89
N SER A 36 -14.04 2.33 -6.84
CA SER A 36 -14.15 3.52 -7.70
C SER A 36 -12.84 4.29 -7.70
N ASP A 37 -12.70 5.21 -8.67
CA ASP A 37 -11.56 6.13 -8.71
C ASP A 37 -11.53 7.04 -7.49
N ALA A 38 -12.69 7.50 -7.04
CA ALA A 38 -12.77 8.34 -5.83
C ALA A 38 -12.25 7.58 -4.61
N ARG A 39 -12.59 6.31 -4.49
CA ARG A 39 -12.10 5.47 -3.40
C ARG A 39 -10.58 5.28 -3.49
N ALA A 40 -10.05 5.09 -4.69
CA ALA A 40 -8.62 4.95 -4.91
C ALA A 40 -7.87 6.21 -4.46
N GLN A 41 -8.36 7.39 -4.84
CA GLN A 41 -7.76 8.67 -4.44
C GLN A 41 -7.83 8.87 -2.92
N ALA A 42 -8.96 8.53 -2.31
CA ALA A 42 -9.12 8.64 -0.86
C ALA A 42 -8.13 7.74 -0.13
N LEU A 43 -7.98 6.50 -0.58
CA LEU A 43 -7.07 5.54 0.05
C LEU A 43 -5.62 5.98 -0.10
N ALA A 44 -5.24 6.47 -1.29
CA ALA A 44 -3.90 7.01 -1.54
C ALA A 44 -3.58 8.19 -0.62
N GLY A 45 -4.54 9.10 -0.45
CA GLY A 45 -4.38 10.28 0.40
C GLY A 45 -4.20 9.91 1.87
N VAL A 46 -5.01 8.99 2.37
CA VAL A 46 -4.91 8.53 3.76
C VAL A 46 -3.55 7.87 4.01
N GLY A 47 -3.11 7.02 3.10
CA GLY A 47 -1.82 6.34 3.23
C GLY A 47 -0.65 7.32 3.28
N ALA A 48 -0.65 8.31 2.39
CA ALA A 48 0.37 9.34 2.34
C ALA A 48 0.39 10.15 3.66
N GLU A 49 -0.77 10.52 4.16
CA GLU A 49 -0.88 11.29 5.40
C GLU A 49 -0.39 10.48 6.60
N VAL A 50 -0.77 9.23 6.72
CA VAL A 50 -0.35 8.37 7.84
C VAL A 50 1.18 8.20 7.83
N LEU A 51 1.77 7.91 6.68
CA LEU A 51 3.22 7.77 6.57
C LEU A 51 3.93 9.07 6.94
N SER A 52 3.41 10.20 6.46
CA SER A 52 3.98 11.52 6.74
C SER A 52 3.93 11.86 8.24
N ARG A 53 2.81 11.60 8.89
CA ARG A 53 2.65 11.88 10.32
C ARG A 53 3.58 11.02 11.18
N VAL A 54 3.70 9.73 10.85
CA VAL A 54 4.60 8.85 11.59
C VAL A 54 6.06 9.26 11.38
N ALA A 55 6.44 9.66 10.16
CA ALA A 55 7.78 10.16 9.88
C ALA A 55 8.09 11.42 10.70
N GLY A 56 7.11 12.31 10.87
CA GLY A 56 7.25 13.51 11.69
C GLY A 56 7.46 13.20 13.18
N MET A 57 6.87 12.11 13.66
CA MET A 57 7.03 11.67 15.05
C MET A 57 8.38 11.02 15.30
N ARG A 58 8.98 10.46 14.26
CA ARG A 58 10.25 9.73 14.33
C ARG A 58 11.28 10.44 13.46
N ALA A 59 11.52 11.70 13.76
CA ALA A 59 12.40 12.56 12.97
C ALA A 59 13.76 11.91 12.74
N GLY A 60 14.18 11.86 11.48
CA GLY A 60 15.46 11.26 11.09
C GLY A 60 15.43 9.77 10.88
N GLU A 61 14.32 9.10 11.18
CA GLU A 61 14.19 7.66 10.93
C GLU A 61 13.32 7.42 9.70
N PRO A 62 13.72 6.53 8.78
CA PRO A 62 12.86 6.17 7.66
C PRO A 62 11.66 5.36 8.15
N VAL A 63 10.49 5.63 7.56
CA VAL A 63 9.27 4.88 7.86
C VAL A 63 8.93 4.06 6.62
N GLU A 64 8.98 2.75 6.75
CA GLU A 64 8.72 1.84 5.65
C GLU A 64 7.29 1.32 5.65
N ARG A 65 6.70 1.17 6.84
CA ARG A 65 5.37 0.57 6.98
C ARG A 65 4.64 1.16 8.16
N VAL A 66 3.35 1.41 7.98
CA VAL A 66 2.42 1.77 9.05
C VAL A 66 1.19 0.90 8.92
N GLN A 67 0.71 0.36 10.02
CA GLN A 67 -0.52 -0.41 10.07
C GLN A 67 -1.45 0.19 11.12
N VAL A 68 -2.71 0.37 10.74
CA VAL A 68 -3.75 0.85 11.63
C VAL A 68 -4.83 -0.22 11.70
N ASP A 69 -5.08 -0.75 12.89
CA ASP A 69 -6.06 -1.81 13.09
C ASP A 69 -7.41 -1.22 13.49
N LEU A 70 -8.45 -1.66 12.79
CA LEU A 70 -9.83 -1.29 13.04
C LEU A 70 -10.64 -2.58 13.24
N ASP A 71 -11.86 -2.46 13.76
CA ASP A 71 -12.69 -3.64 14.01
C ASP A 71 -12.98 -4.44 12.74
N GLY A 72 -13.22 -3.73 11.63
CA GLY A 72 -13.58 -4.38 10.37
C GLY A 72 -12.40 -4.76 9.48
N GLY A 73 -11.17 -4.48 9.88
CA GLY A 73 -9.98 -4.76 9.09
C GLY A 73 -8.88 -3.76 9.39
N SER A 74 -7.77 -3.88 8.70
CA SER A 74 -6.62 -2.97 8.90
C SER A 74 -6.35 -2.15 7.64
N LEU A 75 -5.77 -0.98 7.84
CA LEU A 75 -5.17 -0.20 6.77
C LEU A 75 -3.66 -0.36 6.90
N VAL A 76 -3.00 -0.73 5.81
CA VAL A 76 -1.56 -0.92 5.78
C VAL A 76 -0.98 -0.06 4.66
N ALA A 77 -0.03 0.81 5.00
CA ALA A 77 0.72 1.61 4.03
C ALA A 77 2.18 1.18 4.08
N LEU A 78 2.74 0.85 2.94
CA LEU A 78 4.10 0.35 2.82
C LEU A 78 4.80 1.04 1.64
N THR A 79 6.00 1.55 1.88
CA THR A 79 6.77 2.26 0.85
C THR A 79 8.17 1.67 0.71
N ASP A 80 8.69 1.70 -0.52
CA ASP A 80 10.09 1.35 -0.81
C ASP A 80 10.94 2.61 -1.05
N GLY A 81 10.39 3.78 -0.78
CA GLY A 81 11.04 5.07 -1.02
C GLY A 81 10.66 5.70 -2.35
N ALA A 82 10.29 4.92 -3.35
CA ALA A 82 9.87 5.40 -4.67
C ALA A 82 8.37 5.26 -4.83
N ARG A 83 7.84 4.09 -4.54
CA ARG A 83 6.41 3.80 -4.65
C ARG A 83 5.83 3.44 -3.30
N THR A 84 4.52 3.62 -3.17
CA THR A 84 3.78 3.26 -1.96
C THR A 84 2.61 2.38 -2.36
N VAL A 85 2.36 1.34 -1.60
CA VAL A 85 1.12 0.58 -1.68
C VAL A 85 0.32 0.84 -0.40
N VAL A 86 -0.97 1.14 -0.58
CA VAL A 86 -1.90 1.32 0.53
C VAL A 86 -3.00 0.29 0.35
N ALA A 87 -3.23 -0.51 1.36
CA ALA A 87 -4.19 -1.61 1.29
C ALA A 87 -5.12 -1.62 2.48
N THR A 88 -6.33 -2.12 2.27
CA THR A 88 -7.23 -2.50 3.36
C THR A 88 -7.32 -4.02 3.40
N THR A 89 -7.59 -4.56 4.57
CA THR A 89 -7.59 -6.00 4.78
C THR A 89 -8.89 -6.48 5.43
N VAL A 90 -9.05 -7.81 5.46
CA VAL A 90 -10.09 -8.46 6.28
C VAL A 90 -9.82 -8.19 7.76
N ALA A 91 -10.80 -8.45 8.61
CA ALA A 91 -10.65 -8.32 10.06
C ALA A 91 -9.58 -9.29 10.58
N ARG A 92 -8.77 -8.82 11.51
CA ARG A 92 -7.70 -9.59 12.16
C ARG A 92 -6.77 -10.28 11.15
N PRO A 93 -6.11 -9.50 10.28
CA PRO A 93 -5.21 -10.10 9.29
C PRO A 93 -3.94 -10.63 9.95
N THR A 94 -3.27 -11.53 9.26
CA THR A 94 -1.92 -11.95 9.63
C THR A 94 -0.95 -10.86 9.15
N ALA A 95 -0.57 -9.97 10.06
CA ALA A 95 0.19 -8.76 9.70
C ALA A 95 1.47 -9.05 8.92
N ALA A 96 2.26 -10.04 9.35
CA ALA A 96 3.50 -10.38 8.68
C ALA A 96 3.27 -10.89 7.26
N LEU A 97 2.22 -11.66 7.04
CA LEU A 97 1.88 -12.19 5.72
C LEU A 97 1.41 -11.08 4.79
N VAL A 98 0.54 -10.19 5.27
CA VAL A 98 0.09 -9.05 4.49
C VAL A 98 1.27 -8.17 4.09
N ALA A 99 2.15 -7.83 5.03
CA ALA A 99 3.33 -7.03 4.76
C ALA A 99 4.25 -7.71 3.74
N HIS A 100 4.44 -9.01 3.86
CA HIS A 100 5.23 -9.79 2.89
C HIS A 100 4.64 -9.70 1.49
N ASP A 101 3.33 -9.90 1.36
CA ASP A 101 2.65 -9.86 0.07
C ASP A 101 2.70 -8.47 -0.56
N LEU A 102 2.50 -7.42 0.24
CA LEU A 102 2.58 -6.04 -0.25
C LEU A 102 4.01 -5.69 -0.70
N ARG A 103 5.01 -6.08 0.07
CA ARG A 103 6.41 -5.85 -0.28
C ARG A 103 6.78 -6.58 -1.57
N ALA A 104 6.30 -7.81 -1.72
CA ALA A 104 6.53 -8.58 -2.94
C ALA A 104 5.88 -7.89 -4.15
N ALA A 105 4.68 -7.33 -3.99
CA ALA A 105 4.01 -6.59 -5.05
C ALA A 105 4.83 -5.37 -5.49
N LEU A 106 5.30 -4.57 -4.54
CA LEU A 106 6.16 -3.41 -4.86
C LEU A 106 7.43 -3.85 -5.59
N GLY A 107 8.05 -4.92 -5.14
CA GLY A 107 9.29 -5.42 -5.74
C GLY A 107 9.14 -5.94 -7.17
N ARG A 108 7.91 -6.25 -7.59
CA ARG A 108 7.63 -6.69 -8.96
C ARG A 108 7.46 -5.56 -9.95
N ILE A 109 7.29 -4.33 -9.48
CA ILE A 109 7.05 -3.18 -10.36
C ILE A 109 8.36 -2.71 -10.96
N GLU A 110 8.42 -2.65 -12.28
CA GLU A 110 9.60 -2.25 -13.03
C GLU A 110 9.54 -0.79 -13.49
N GLY A 111 10.68 -0.30 -13.93
CA GLY A 111 10.78 1.00 -14.59
C GLY A 111 10.93 2.15 -13.63
N GLY A 112 10.66 3.33 -14.09
CA GLY A 112 10.57 4.61 -13.41
C GLY A 112 11.54 4.94 -12.28
N ALA A 113 11.73 4.03 -11.37
CA ALA A 113 12.55 4.25 -10.17
C ALA A 113 14.05 4.03 -10.39
N ARG A 114 14.44 3.67 -11.59
CA ARG A 114 15.85 3.41 -11.91
C ARG A 114 16.53 4.60 -12.47
#